data_9dd1ac550d5d73a928cecf5dda3dcfbb
#
_entry.id   9dd1ac550d5d73a928cecf5dda3dcfbb
#
_cell.length_a   1.000
_cell.length_b   1.000
_cell.length_c   1.000
_cell.angle_alpha   90.00
_cell.angle_beta   90.00
_cell.angle_gamma   90.00
#
_symmetry.space_group_name_H-M   'P 1'
#
loop_
_entity.id
_entity.type
_entity.pdbx_description
1 polymer ?
#
loop_
_entity_poly.entity_id
_entity_poly.type
_entity_poly.pdbx_seq_one_letter_code
_entity_poly.pdbx_strand_id
1 'polypeptide(L)'
;KADSRILALLSSIAQSAYRFAGDIRLLQHEGQIEEPFADHQVGSSAMAYKRNPMRSERICGLARFVMADALNGPMTASIQWFERTLDDSANRRLSLPEAFLATDAILRLYHNVASGLVVHEAVIRRAMGEYLPFAATENLLMEAVKRGGDRQAPVSYTHLHEVIRVHSMAAAAAVKEGQPNDLLQRLADDPAFPLSAQDMEAILDPAAFVGRAPEQVDAFLARIQPMLEGAADMEAITL
;
A
#
# COMPACT_ATOMS: atom_id res chain seq x y z
N LYS A 1 21.79 -27.69 -2.43
CA LYS A 1 21.40 -26.29 -2.76
C LYS A 1 20.04 -26.14 -3.42
N ALA A 2 19.40 -27.23 -3.93
CA ALA A 2 18.07 -27.15 -4.50
C ALA A 2 17.03 -26.73 -3.44
N ASP A 3 17.01 -27.38 -2.29
CA ASP A 3 16.10 -27.09 -1.17
C ASP A 3 16.25 -25.63 -0.70
N SER A 4 17.50 -25.14 -0.60
CA SER A 4 17.77 -23.73 -0.25
C SER A 4 17.17 -22.73 -1.26
N ARG A 5 17.19 -23.05 -2.55
CA ARG A 5 16.56 -22.21 -3.59
C ARG A 5 15.03 -22.25 -3.52
N ILE A 6 14.47 -23.42 -3.25
CA ILE A 6 13.02 -23.59 -3.09
C ILE A 6 12.53 -22.77 -1.90
N LEU A 7 13.15 -22.93 -0.73
CA LEU A 7 12.77 -22.18 0.47
C LEU A 7 12.94 -20.66 0.29
N ALA A 8 14.01 -20.24 -0.39
CA ALA A 8 14.21 -18.81 -0.72
C ALA A 8 13.11 -18.27 -1.63
N LEU A 9 12.62 -19.06 -2.62
CA LEU A 9 11.51 -18.67 -3.48
C LEU A 9 10.20 -18.56 -2.70
N LEU A 10 9.88 -19.54 -1.87
CA LEU A 10 8.69 -19.51 -1.01
C LEU A 10 8.73 -18.30 -0.05
N SER A 11 9.90 -18.02 0.52
CA SER A 11 10.12 -16.83 1.33
C SER A 11 9.87 -15.53 0.56
N SER A 12 10.30 -15.44 -0.70
CA SER A 12 10.04 -14.27 -1.55
C SER A 12 8.56 -14.06 -1.84
N ILE A 13 7.80 -15.13 -2.07
CA ILE A 13 6.34 -15.09 -2.21
C ILE A 13 5.71 -14.59 -0.92
N ALA A 14 6.11 -15.15 0.22
CA ALA A 14 5.61 -14.76 1.54
C ALA A 14 5.88 -13.29 1.88
N GLN A 15 7.05 -12.75 1.50
CA GLN A 15 7.39 -11.33 1.66
C GLN A 15 6.43 -10.42 0.89
N SER A 16 6.10 -10.77 -0.35
CA SER A 16 5.15 -10.01 -1.17
C SER A 16 3.75 -10.02 -0.56
N ALA A 17 3.31 -11.18 -0.10
CA ALA A 17 2.01 -11.34 0.55
C ALA A 17 1.95 -10.60 1.90
N TYR A 18 3.04 -10.60 2.67
CA TYR A 18 3.15 -9.84 3.92
C TYR A 18 2.98 -8.35 3.69
N ARG A 19 3.64 -7.81 2.66
CA ARG A 19 3.55 -6.39 2.30
C ARG A 19 2.12 -6.02 1.93
N PHE A 20 1.49 -6.75 1.01
CA PHE A 20 0.09 -6.55 0.64
C PHE A 20 -0.85 -6.57 1.86
N ALA A 21 -0.75 -7.61 2.69
CA ALA A 21 -1.59 -7.74 3.87
C ALA A 21 -1.35 -6.64 4.90
N GLY A 22 -0.11 -6.14 5.00
CA GLY A 22 0.24 -4.99 5.82
C GLY A 22 -0.47 -3.71 5.36
N ASP A 23 -0.50 -3.45 4.06
CA ASP A 23 -1.19 -2.31 3.48
C ASP A 23 -2.71 -2.40 3.73
N ILE A 24 -3.33 -3.58 3.53
CA ILE A 24 -4.76 -3.78 3.83
C ILE A 24 -5.06 -3.51 5.30
N ARG A 25 -4.23 -3.97 6.23
CA ARG A 25 -4.41 -3.72 7.66
C ARG A 25 -4.37 -2.24 8.02
N LEU A 26 -3.47 -1.48 7.41
CA LEU A 26 -3.39 -0.02 7.59
C LEU A 26 -4.60 0.70 6.99
N LEU A 27 -4.97 0.36 5.76
CA LEU A 27 -6.11 0.99 5.08
C LEU A 27 -7.44 0.65 5.77
N GLN A 28 -7.57 -0.54 6.35
CA GLN A 28 -8.75 -0.91 7.14
C GLN A 28 -8.77 -0.18 8.49
N HIS A 29 -7.63 0.09 9.10
CA HIS A 29 -7.54 0.95 10.28
C HIS A 29 -8.05 2.37 9.99
N GLU A 30 -7.72 2.91 8.84
CA GLU A 30 -8.22 4.21 8.35
C GLU A 30 -9.67 4.16 7.86
N GLY A 31 -10.29 2.98 7.79
CA GLY A 31 -11.65 2.77 7.28
C GLY A 31 -11.79 3.01 5.78
N GLN A 32 -10.70 2.99 5.02
CA GLN A 32 -10.69 3.26 3.59
C GLN A 32 -10.97 2.02 2.74
N ILE A 33 -10.46 0.87 3.18
CA ILE A 33 -10.65 -0.43 2.53
C ILE A 33 -10.90 -1.47 3.62
N GLU A 34 -11.75 -2.46 3.33
CA GLU A 34 -11.97 -3.62 4.21
C GLU A 34 -11.72 -4.92 3.43
N GLU A 35 -11.19 -5.94 4.12
CA GLU A 35 -11.24 -7.29 3.60
C GLU A 35 -12.67 -7.84 3.59
N PRO A 36 -12.99 -8.86 2.76
CA PRO A 36 -14.33 -9.43 2.73
C PRO A 36 -14.72 -9.99 4.09
N PHE A 37 -15.95 -9.72 4.50
CA PHE A 37 -16.50 -10.16 5.77
C PHE A 37 -17.69 -11.09 5.51
N ALA A 38 -17.67 -12.31 6.06
CA ALA A 38 -18.76 -13.26 5.89
C ALA A 38 -19.95 -12.91 6.80
N ASP A 39 -21.18 -13.22 6.35
CA ASP A 39 -22.44 -12.85 7.04
C ASP A 39 -22.51 -13.33 8.50
N HIS A 40 -21.85 -14.44 8.81
CA HIS A 40 -21.82 -15.02 10.17
C HIS A 40 -20.47 -14.83 10.88
N GLN A 41 -19.55 -14.03 10.31
CA GLN A 41 -18.24 -13.79 10.90
C GLN A 41 -18.36 -12.84 12.09
N VAL A 42 -17.80 -13.23 13.24
CA VAL A 42 -17.71 -12.38 14.44
C VAL A 42 -16.41 -11.59 14.38
N GLY A 43 -16.51 -10.27 14.21
CA GLY A 43 -15.33 -9.39 14.15
C GLY A 43 -14.68 -9.12 15.51
N SER A 44 -15.51 -9.06 16.56
CA SER A 44 -15.08 -8.82 17.95
C SER A 44 -16.15 -9.29 18.92
N SER A 45 -15.76 -9.95 19.99
CA SER A 45 -16.66 -10.36 21.06
C SER A 45 -17.17 -9.20 21.93
N ALA A 46 -16.40 -8.09 21.99
CA ALA A 46 -16.72 -6.95 22.85
C ALA A 46 -17.39 -5.77 22.09
N MET A 47 -17.12 -5.62 20.80
CA MET A 47 -17.64 -4.53 19.98
C MET A 47 -18.24 -5.09 18.68
N ALA A 48 -19.55 -5.25 18.65
CA ALA A 48 -20.26 -5.94 17.56
C ALA A 48 -20.05 -5.30 16.16
N TYR A 49 -19.81 -3.99 16.09
CA TYR A 49 -19.55 -3.27 14.83
C TYR A 49 -18.10 -3.39 14.32
N LYS A 50 -17.18 -3.84 15.17
CA LYS A 50 -15.75 -3.87 14.82
C LYS A 50 -15.45 -5.01 13.86
N ARG A 51 -14.91 -4.66 12.71
CA ARG A 51 -14.39 -5.59 11.72
C ARG A 51 -12.87 -5.57 11.73
N ASN A 52 -12.26 -6.66 12.15
CA ASN A 52 -10.81 -6.80 12.17
C ASN A 52 -10.33 -7.46 10.86
N PRO A 53 -9.17 -7.07 10.32
CA PRO A 53 -8.58 -7.67 9.12
C PRO A 53 -7.93 -9.03 9.45
N MET A 54 -8.75 -10.00 9.90
CA MET A 54 -8.26 -11.28 10.44
C MET A 54 -7.54 -12.14 9.40
N ARG A 55 -7.97 -12.06 8.13
CA ARG A 55 -7.33 -12.79 7.03
C ARG A 55 -5.96 -12.20 6.73
N SER A 56 -5.87 -10.89 6.63
CA SER A 56 -4.61 -10.16 6.44
C SER A 56 -3.65 -10.34 7.63
N GLU A 57 -4.16 -10.37 8.85
CA GLU A 57 -3.35 -10.69 10.04
C GLU A 57 -2.81 -12.13 9.99
N ARG A 58 -3.61 -13.08 9.53
CA ARG A 58 -3.21 -14.47 9.35
C ARG A 58 -2.15 -14.62 8.26
N ILE A 59 -2.31 -13.93 7.13
CA ILE A 59 -1.26 -13.85 6.08
C ILE A 59 0.05 -13.37 6.68
N CYS A 60 0.03 -12.27 7.44
CA CYS A 60 1.24 -11.74 8.09
C CYS A 60 1.88 -12.74 9.07
N GLY A 61 1.08 -13.47 9.83
CA GLY A 61 1.58 -14.49 10.75
C GLY A 61 2.26 -15.65 10.05
N LEU A 62 1.60 -16.23 9.05
CA LEU A 62 2.13 -17.34 8.25
C LEU A 62 3.35 -16.92 7.42
N ALA A 63 3.34 -15.72 6.86
CA ALA A 63 4.48 -15.21 6.09
C ALA A 63 5.75 -15.09 6.94
N ARG A 64 5.64 -14.64 8.20
CA ARG A 64 6.78 -14.63 9.12
C ARG A 64 7.33 -16.03 9.38
N PHE A 65 6.44 -17.01 9.50
CA PHE A 65 6.85 -18.41 9.66
C PHE A 65 7.66 -18.87 8.44
N VAL A 66 7.15 -18.68 7.22
CA VAL A 66 7.85 -19.08 5.99
C VAL A 66 9.20 -18.37 5.82
N MET A 67 9.26 -17.08 6.15
CA MET A 67 10.52 -16.32 6.10
C MET A 67 11.56 -16.85 7.09
N ALA A 68 11.13 -17.21 8.30
CA ALA A 68 12.02 -17.78 9.31
C ALA A 68 12.46 -19.21 8.94
N ASP A 69 11.54 -20.03 8.45
CA ASP A 69 11.80 -21.42 8.03
C ASP A 69 12.80 -21.48 6.86
N ALA A 70 12.80 -20.46 5.99
CA ALA A 70 13.73 -20.40 4.86
C ALA A 70 15.21 -20.40 5.26
N LEU A 71 15.55 -20.05 6.51
CA LEU A 71 16.92 -20.12 7.03
C LEU A 71 17.46 -21.55 7.11
N ASN A 72 16.60 -22.55 7.20
CA ASN A 72 16.99 -23.97 7.19
C ASN A 72 17.74 -24.32 5.89
N GLY A 73 17.33 -23.74 4.77
CA GLY A 73 17.94 -24.01 3.46
C GLY A 73 19.43 -23.69 3.38
N PRO A 74 19.89 -22.45 3.65
CA PRO A 74 21.31 -22.11 3.65
C PRO A 74 22.09 -22.81 4.77
N MET A 75 21.51 -23.04 5.95
CA MET A 75 22.17 -23.78 7.01
C MET A 75 22.51 -25.19 6.55
N THR A 76 21.55 -25.95 6.05
CA THR A 76 21.76 -27.28 5.49
C THR A 76 22.73 -27.28 4.31
N ALA A 77 22.65 -26.26 3.43
CA ALA A 77 23.52 -26.17 2.25
C ALA A 77 25.00 -25.82 2.58
N SER A 78 25.26 -25.30 3.77
CA SER A 78 26.60 -24.89 4.23
C SER A 78 27.38 -26.02 4.89
N ILE A 79 26.68 -27.03 5.40
CA ILE A 79 27.27 -28.13 6.15
C ILE A 79 27.13 -29.41 5.32
N GLN A 80 28.08 -29.62 4.43
CA GLN A 80 28.28 -30.89 3.72
C GLN A 80 29.70 -31.32 3.87
N TRP A 81 29.91 -32.44 4.52
CA TRP A 81 31.24 -33.05 4.65
C TRP A 81 31.59 -33.78 3.35
N PHE A 82 31.95 -35.01 3.37
CA PHE A 82 32.24 -35.79 2.15
C PHE A 82 30.95 -36.35 1.51
N GLU A 83 29.90 -36.51 2.32
CA GLU A 83 28.61 -37.02 1.87
C GLU A 83 27.47 -36.43 2.74
N ARG A 84 26.24 -36.68 2.33
CA ARG A 84 25.03 -36.21 2.95
C ARG A 84 24.76 -36.97 4.25
N THR A 85 24.33 -36.26 5.30
CA THR A 85 24.06 -36.80 6.63
C THR A 85 22.55 -36.87 6.95
N LEU A 86 22.18 -37.56 8.03
CA LEU A 86 20.78 -37.72 8.44
C LEU A 86 20.17 -36.45 9.03
N ASP A 87 20.96 -35.53 9.53
CA ASP A 87 20.50 -34.23 10.02
C ASP A 87 19.85 -33.42 8.90
N ASP A 88 20.48 -33.36 7.72
CA ASP A 88 19.91 -32.77 6.52
C ASP A 88 18.57 -33.43 6.18
N SER A 89 18.51 -34.76 6.15
CA SER A 89 17.30 -35.50 5.82
C SER A 89 16.16 -35.25 6.81
N ALA A 90 16.46 -35.15 8.10
CA ALA A 90 15.46 -34.88 9.14
C ALA A 90 14.92 -33.45 9.03
N ASN A 91 15.80 -32.46 8.89
CA ASN A 91 15.41 -31.05 8.81
C ASN A 91 14.52 -30.78 7.59
N ARG A 92 14.89 -31.25 6.41
CA ARG A 92 14.12 -31.00 5.17
C ARG A 92 12.72 -31.61 5.17
N ARG A 93 12.45 -32.66 5.97
CA ARG A 93 11.14 -33.28 6.11
C ARG A 93 10.16 -32.40 6.90
N LEU A 94 10.67 -31.44 7.62
CA LEU A 94 9.88 -30.41 8.30
C LEU A 94 9.83 -29.13 7.48
N SER A 95 10.99 -28.58 7.17
CA SER A 95 11.08 -27.25 6.54
C SER A 95 10.40 -27.17 5.16
N LEU A 96 10.56 -28.15 4.28
CA LEU A 96 9.93 -28.10 2.96
C LEU A 96 8.39 -28.26 3.02
N PRO A 97 7.82 -29.31 3.63
CA PRO A 97 6.37 -29.43 3.70
C PRO A 97 5.68 -28.27 4.40
N GLU A 98 6.21 -27.82 5.51
CA GLU A 98 5.64 -26.71 6.28
C GLU A 98 5.68 -25.39 5.50
N ALA A 99 6.79 -25.11 4.81
CA ALA A 99 6.89 -23.93 3.95
C ALA A 99 5.90 -23.96 2.79
N PHE A 100 5.71 -25.12 2.13
CA PHE A 100 4.73 -25.24 1.05
C PHE A 100 3.30 -25.10 1.55
N LEU A 101 2.93 -25.79 2.63
CA LEU A 101 1.59 -25.72 3.22
C LEU A 101 1.25 -24.29 3.68
N ALA A 102 2.19 -23.64 4.36
CA ALA A 102 1.99 -22.28 4.80
C ALA A 102 1.89 -21.29 3.63
N THR A 103 2.70 -21.48 2.58
CA THR A 103 2.63 -20.65 1.37
C THR A 103 1.32 -20.85 0.60
N ASP A 104 0.84 -22.08 0.47
CA ASP A 104 -0.47 -22.36 -0.15
C ASP A 104 -1.61 -21.66 0.62
N ALA A 105 -1.60 -21.78 1.94
CA ALA A 105 -2.57 -21.07 2.80
C ALA A 105 -2.50 -19.54 2.63
N ILE A 106 -1.29 -18.98 2.56
CA ILE A 106 -1.08 -17.55 2.30
C ILE A 106 -1.69 -17.15 0.97
N LEU A 107 -1.41 -17.89 -0.11
CA LEU A 107 -1.89 -17.55 -1.46
C LEU A 107 -3.41 -17.63 -1.56
N ARG A 108 -4.03 -18.63 -0.93
CA ARG A 108 -5.49 -18.75 -0.86
C ARG A 108 -6.13 -17.59 -0.12
N LEU A 109 -5.58 -17.22 1.05
CA LEU A 109 -6.05 -16.06 1.83
C LEU A 109 -5.84 -14.77 1.03
N TYR A 110 -4.69 -14.62 0.38
CA TYR A 110 -4.38 -13.46 -0.46
C TYR A 110 -5.41 -13.30 -1.59
N HIS A 111 -5.69 -14.39 -2.32
CA HIS A 111 -6.69 -14.38 -3.38
C HIS A 111 -8.09 -14.01 -2.84
N ASN A 112 -8.48 -14.60 -1.71
CA ASN A 112 -9.78 -14.31 -1.09
C ASN A 112 -9.89 -12.82 -0.67
N VAL A 113 -8.85 -12.25 -0.06
CA VAL A 113 -8.82 -10.83 0.32
C VAL A 113 -8.87 -9.95 -0.92
N ALA A 114 -8.01 -10.21 -1.91
CA ALA A 114 -7.90 -9.37 -3.11
C ALA A 114 -9.18 -9.36 -3.96
N SER A 115 -9.85 -10.52 -4.09
CA SER A 115 -11.07 -10.65 -4.90
C SER A 115 -12.32 -10.10 -4.21
N GLY A 116 -12.28 -9.88 -2.89
CA GLY A 116 -13.44 -9.44 -2.11
C GLY A 116 -13.25 -8.10 -1.40
N LEU A 117 -12.25 -7.30 -1.80
CA LEU A 117 -12.01 -5.98 -1.20
C LEU A 117 -13.23 -5.07 -1.29
N VAL A 118 -13.57 -4.44 -0.18
CA VAL A 118 -14.61 -3.42 -0.09
C VAL A 118 -13.93 -2.05 0.01
N VAL A 119 -14.24 -1.16 -0.94
CA VAL A 119 -13.64 0.19 -1.01
C VAL A 119 -14.65 1.22 -0.54
N HIS A 120 -14.28 2.04 0.44
CA HIS A 120 -15.11 3.10 1.00
C HIS A 120 -14.74 4.46 0.39
N GLU A 121 -15.22 4.73 -0.83
CA GLU A 121 -14.88 5.94 -1.59
C GLU A 121 -15.15 7.24 -0.83
N ALA A 122 -16.22 7.32 -0.05
CA ALA A 122 -16.54 8.52 0.73
C ALA A 122 -15.50 8.82 1.81
N VAL A 123 -14.94 7.78 2.44
CA VAL A 123 -13.87 7.90 3.44
C VAL A 123 -12.57 8.35 2.78
N ILE A 124 -12.23 7.75 1.64
CA ILE A 124 -11.05 8.12 0.84
C ILE A 124 -11.17 9.59 0.39
N ARG A 125 -12.32 9.99 -0.15
CA ARG A 125 -12.56 11.36 -0.60
C ARG A 125 -12.41 12.38 0.53
N ARG A 126 -12.88 12.07 1.73
CA ARG A 126 -12.70 12.92 2.91
C ARG A 126 -11.22 13.06 3.27
N ALA A 127 -10.49 11.95 3.35
CA ALA A 127 -9.06 11.96 3.64
C ALA A 127 -8.26 12.74 2.58
N MET A 128 -8.61 12.59 1.30
CA MET A 128 -7.99 13.35 0.21
C MET A 128 -8.26 14.86 0.36
N GLY A 129 -9.48 15.28 0.71
CA GLY A 129 -9.80 16.69 0.93
C GLY A 129 -8.93 17.31 2.02
N GLU A 130 -8.52 16.53 3.01
CA GLU A 130 -7.65 16.99 4.10
C GLU A 130 -6.17 17.07 3.69
N TYR A 131 -5.65 16.10 2.93
CA TYR A 131 -4.20 15.98 2.65
C TYR A 131 -3.80 16.46 1.26
N LEU A 132 -4.69 16.40 0.27
CA LEU A 132 -4.39 16.75 -1.12
C LEU A 132 -3.87 18.19 -1.29
N PRO A 133 -4.38 19.23 -0.59
CA PRO A 133 -3.82 20.57 -0.68
C PRO A 133 -2.33 20.65 -0.33
N PHE A 134 -1.88 19.85 0.64
CA PHE A 134 -0.46 19.77 0.98
C PHE A 134 0.36 19.00 -0.05
N ALA A 135 -0.18 17.89 -0.56
CA ALA A 135 0.49 17.09 -1.59
C ALA A 135 0.63 17.84 -2.92
N ALA A 136 -0.31 18.75 -3.22
CA ALA A 136 -0.33 19.54 -4.45
C ALA A 136 0.56 20.81 -4.43
N THR A 137 1.25 21.10 -3.33
CA THR A 137 2.01 22.35 -3.18
C THR A 137 3.05 22.56 -4.27
N GLU A 138 3.69 21.51 -4.78
CA GLU A 138 4.61 21.59 -5.92
C GLU A 138 3.87 21.99 -7.22
N ASN A 139 2.71 21.40 -7.49
CA ASN A 139 1.90 21.71 -8.67
C ASN A 139 1.40 23.16 -8.60
N LEU A 140 0.97 23.61 -7.42
CA LEU A 140 0.57 25.00 -7.17
C LEU A 140 1.73 25.96 -7.41
N LEU A 141 2.92 25.61 -6.92
CA LEU A 141 4.13 26.41 -7.12
C LEU A 141 4.48 26.53 -8.61
N MET A 142 4.48 25.42 -9.34
CA MET A 142 4.81 25.41 -10.76
C MET A 142 3.82 26.23 -11.60
N GLU A 143 2.53 26.15 -11.28
CA GLU A 143 1.51 26.94 -11.98
C GLU A 143 1.61 28.42 -11.61
N ALA A 144 1.89 28.74 -10.35
CA ALA A 144 2.12 30.11 -9.90
C ALA A 144 3.33 30.76 -10.60
N VAL A 145 4.43 30.00 -10.77
CA VAL A 145 5.61 30.46 -11.54
C VAL A 145 5.26 30.75 -12.99
N LYS A 146 4.48 29.88 -13.65
CA LYS A 146 4.06 30.10 -15.04
C LYS A 146 3.24 31.39 -15.21
N ARG A 147 2.35 31.69 -14.26
CA ARG A 147 1.51 32.89 -14.29
C ARG A 147 2.22 34.14 -13.82
N GLY A 148 3.15 34.01 -12.85
CA GLY A 148 3.95 35.13 -12.36
C GLY A 148 5.08 35.55 -13.29
N GLY A 149 5.40 34.78 -14.33
CA GLY A 149 6.42 35.07 -15.33
C GLY A 149 6.03 36.16 -16.35
N ASP A 150 4.79 36.69 -16.31
CA ASP A 150 4.31 37.74 -17.19
C ASP A 150 4.09 39.04 -16.38
N ARG A 151 5.04 39.98 -16.49
CA ARG A 151 4.99 41.40 -16.17
C ARG A 151 5.57 41.94 -14.85
N GLN A 152 6.69 42.58 -15.03
CA GLN A 152 7.24 43.72 -14.25
C GLN A 152 7.87 43.52 -12.89
N ALA A 153 7.67 42.42 -12.21
CA ALA A 153 8.54 42.00 -11.11
C ALA A 153 8.80 40.49 -11.25
N PRO A 154 10.05 40.02 -11.27
CA PRO A 154 10.30 38.57 -11.30
C PRO A 154 9.91 38.01 -9.94
N VAL A 155 8.70 37.41 -9.86
CA VAL A 155 8.31 36.59 -8.73
C VAL A 155 9.20 35.36 -8.80
N SER A 156 10.25 35.33 -8.00
CA SER A 156 11.20 34.24 -8.03
C SER A 156 10.57 32.97 -7.47
N TYR A 157 10.93 31.83 -8.02
CA TYR A 157 10.58 30.50 -7.47
C TYR A 157 10.77 30.45 -5.94
N THR A 158 11.87 30.99 -5.45
CA THR A 158 12.22 31.04 -4.03
C THR A 158 11.20 31.85 -3.20
N HIS A 159 10.69 32.94 -3.75
CA HIS A 159 9.69 33.77 -3.06
C HIS A 159 8.34 33.02 -2.96
N LEU A 160 7.86 32.47 -4.07
CA LEU A 160 6.61 31.68 -4.07
C LEU A 160 6.71 30.43 -3.19
N HIS A 161 7.85 29.76 -3.22
CA HIS A 161 8.10 28.63 -2.32
C HIS A 161 8.00 29.05 -0.85
N GLU A 162 8.55 30.20 -0.48
CA GLU A 162 8.48 30.69 0.90
C GLU A 162 7.04 31.06 1.29
N VAL A 163 6.27 31.68 0.41
CA VAL A 163 4.84 31.96 0.64
C VAL A 163 4.08 30.65 0.90
N ILE A 164 4.23 29.65 0.01
CA ILE A 164 3.60 28.34 0.20
C ILE A 164 4.04 27.68 1.51
N ARG A 165 5.33 27.74 1.85
CA ARG A 165 5.85 27.15 3.08
C ARG A 165 5.21 27.75 4.32
N VAL A 166 5.14 29.09 4.40
CA VAL A 166 4.55 29.80 5.55
C VAL A 166 3.09 29.42 5.74
N HIS A 167 2.30 29.47 4.67
CA HIS A 167 0.87 29.11 4.72
C HIS A 167 0.66 27.63 4.99
N SER A 168 1.48 26.74 4.42
CA SER A 168 1.40 25.31 4.69
C SER A 168 1.68 24.96 6.15
N MET A 169 2.67 25.61 6.77
CA MET A 169 2.96 25.40 8.20
C MET A 169 1.81 25.88 9.09
N ALA A 170 1.20 27.04 8.77
CA ALA A 170 0.06 27.56 9.50
C ALA A 170 -1.19 26.67 9.35
N ALA A 171 -1.50 26.22 8.13
CA ALA A 171 -2.61 25.31 7.86
C ALA A 171 -2.40 23.95 8.56
N ALA A 172 -1.18 23.41 8.50
CA ALA A 172 -0.84 22.15 9.17
C ALA A 172 -0.97 22.25 10.71
N ALA A 173 -0.68 23.40 11.30
CA ALA A 173 -0.90 23.65 12.72
C ALA A 173 -2.42 23.67 13.04
N ALA A 174 -3.23 24.33 12.23
CA ALA A 174 -4.68 24.37 12.38
C ALA A 174 -5.31 22.97 12.27
N VAL A 175 -4.87 22.16 11.30
CA VAL A 175 -5.33 20.76 11.15
C VAL A 175 -5.00 19.92 12.39
N LYS A 176 -3.82 20.11 12.99
CA LYS A 176 -3.45 19.41 14.24
C LYS A 176 -4.30 19.82 15.44
N GLU A 177 -4.93 20.98 15.38
CA GLU A 177 -5.89 21.46 16.39
C GLU A 177 -7.33 21.07 16.03
N GLY A 178 -7.54 20.22 15.01
CA GLY A 178 -8.85 19.72 14.59
C GLY A 178 -9.62 20.68 13.70
N GLN A 179 -8.99 21.74 13.19
CA GLN A 179 -9.60 22.66 12.23
C GLN A 179 -9.50 22.08 10.80
N PRO A 180 -10.41 22.47 9.89
CA PRO A 180 -10.31 22.12 8.47
C PRO A 180 -8.99 22.63 7.87
N ASN A 181 -8.50 21.95 6.82
CA ASN A 181 -7.36 22.43 6.04
C ASN A 181 -7.76 23.70 5.24
N ASP A 182 -7.21 24.84 5.61
CA ASP A 182 -7.50 26.16 5.03
C ASP A 182 -6.36 26.68 4.14
N LEU A 183 -5.42 25.80 3.73
CA LEU A 183 -4.24 26.19 2.94
C LEU A 183 -4.60 26.96 1.67
N LEU A 184 -5.58 26.47 0.92
CA LEU A 184 -5.98 27.10 -0.35
C LEU A 184 -6.57 28.49 -0.14
N GLN A 185 -7.36 28.67 0.92
CA GLN A 185 -7.93 29.95 1.27
C GLN A 185 -6.83 30.94 1.67
N ARG A 186 -5.88 30.50 2.49
CA ARG A 186 -4.72 31.33 2.89
C ARG A 186 -3.89 31.77 1.70
N LEU A 187 -3.65 30.88 0.74
CA LEU A 187 -2.91 31.22 -0.48
C LEU A 187 -3.72 32.16 -1.38
N ALA A 188 -5.03 31.97 -1.51
CA ALA A 188 -5.89 32.86 -2.30
C ALA A 188 -6.00 34.26 -1.73
N ASP A 189 -5.92 34.41 -0.41
CA ASP A 189 -6.00 35.69 0.28
C ASP A 189 -4.63 36.43 0.32
N ASP A 190 -3.53 35.76 -0.06
CA ASP A 190 -2.21 36.36 -0.08
C ASP A 190 -1.95 37.10 -1.42
N PRO A 191 -1.81 38.43 -1.43
CA PRO A 191 -1.57 39.19 -2.65
C PRO A 191 -0.23 38.86 -3.34
N ALA A 192 0.68 38.18 -2.65
CA ALA A 192 1.94 37.71 -3.21
C ALA A 192 1.78 36.39 -3.99
N PHE A 193 0.62 35.72 -3.89
CA PHE A 193 0.36 34.46 -4.59
C PHE A 193 -0.57 34.68 -5.78
N PRO A 194 -0.16 34.35 -7.03
CA PRO A 194 -0.84 34.79 -8.26
C PRO A 194 -2.02 33.91 -8.69
N LEU A 195 -2.39 32.86 -7.94
CA LEU A 195 -3.49 31.95 -8.27
C LEU A 195 -4.74 32.27 -7.46
N SER A 196 -5.90 32.29 -8.12
CA SER A 196 -7.20 32.36 -7.45
C SER A 196 -7.59 31.01 -6.83
N ALA A 197 -8.57 31.01 -5.93
CA ALA A 197 -9.12 29.77 -5.39
C ALA A 197 -9.62 28.81 -6.49
N GLN A 198 -10.28 29.33 -7.53
CA GLN A 198 -10.76 28.54 -8.66
C GLN A 198 -9.63 27.90 -9.47
N ASP A 199 -8.52 28.63 -9.66
CA ASP A 199 -7.33 28.08 -10.33
C ASP A 199 -6.71 26.92 -9.54
N MET A 200 -6.64 27.08 -8.22
CA MET A 200 -6.08 26.06 -7.33
C MET A 200 -6.98 24.82 -7.25
N GLU A 201 -8.31 24.97 -7.20
CA GLU A 201 -9.25 23.85 -7.26
C GLU A 201 -9.11 23.02 -8.53
N ALA A 202 -8.88 23.68 -9.68
CA ALA A 202 -8.66 22.98 -10.95
C ALA A 202 -7.38 22.13 -10.96
N ILE A 203 -6.37 22.48 -10.15
CA ILE A 203 -5.11 21.74 -10.01
C ILE A 203 -5.30 20.51 -9.10
N LEU A 204 -6.28 20.54 -8.21
CA LEU A 204 -6.52 19.55 -7.18
C LEU A 204 -7.40 18.37 -7.65
N ASP A 205 -7.38 18.05 -8.95
CA ASP A 205 -8.02 16.82 -9.44
C ASP A 205 -7.23 15.60 -8.95
N PRO A 206 -7.83 14.75 -8.10
CA PRO A 206 -7.18 13.55 -7.59
C PRO A 206 -6.63 12.64 -8.69
N ALA A 207 -7.28 12.59 -9.85
CA ALA A 207 -6.86 11.77 -10.98
C ALA A 207 -5.48 12.20 -11.53
N ALA A 208 -5.10 13.46 -11.35
CA ALA A 208 -3.78 13.96 -11.76
C ALA A 208 -2.63 13.45 -10.87
N PHE A 209 -2.94 12.90 -9.68
CA PHE A 209 -1.93 12.46 -8.70
C PHE A 209 -1.68 10.96 -8.68
N VAL A 210 -2.40 10.16 -9.48
CA VAL A 210 -2.19 8.71 -9.58
C VAL A 210 -0.95 8.34 -10.41
N GLY A 211 -0.34 9.29 -11.09
CA GLY A 211 0.82 9.09 -11.95
C GLY A 211 0.54 8.08 -13.05
N ARG A 212 1.45 7.15 -13.25
CA ARG A 212 1.35 6.07 -14.24
C ARG A 212 0.83 4.74 -13.68
N ALA A 213 0.18 4.75 -12.52
CA ALA A 213 -0.31 3.53 -11.89
C ALA A 213 -1.31 2.75 -12.78
N PRO A 214 -2.31 3.37 -13.44
CA PRO A 214 -3.22 2.66 -14.33
C PRO A 214 -2.49 1.97 -15.49
N GLU A 215 -1.63 2.70 -16.21
CA GLU A 215 -0.89 2.15 -17.35
C GLU A 215 0.09 1.05 -16.94
N GLN A 216 0.67 1.15 -15.74
CA GLN A 216 1.54 0.08 -15.21
C GLN A 216 0.75 -1.18 -14.88
N VAL A 217 -0.46 -1.05 -14.33
CA VAL A 217 -1.36 -2.18 -14.08
C VAL A 217 -1.74 -2.83 -15.40
N ASP A 218 -2.19 -2.07 -16.40
CA ASP A 218 -2.59 -2.61 -17.70
C ASP A 218 -1.43 -3.33 -18.39
N ALA A 219 -0.24 -2.74 -18.40
CA ALA A 219 0.96 -3.35 -18.97
C ALA A 219 1.36 -4.65 -18.23
N PHE A 220 1.21 -4.68 -16.91
CA PHE A 220 1.47 -5.88 -16.12
C PHE A 220 0.45 -6.97 -16.43
N LEU A 221 -0.85 -6.65 -16.43
CA LEU A 221 -1.92 -7.59 -16.74
C LEU A 221 -1.76 -8.19 -18.14
N ALA A 222 -1.48 -7.38 -19.16
CA ALA A 222 -1.23 -7.85 -20.51
C ALA A 222 -0.06 -8.85 -20.58
N ARG A 223 0.97 -8.68 -19.76
CA ARG A 223 2.13 -9.57 -19.69
C ARG A 223 1.82 -10.90 -19.02
N ILE A 224 0.99 -10.92 -17.98
CA ILE A 224 0.69 -12.14 -17.22
C ILE A 224 -0.51 -12.90 -17.75
N GLN A 225 -1.42 -12.27 -18.50
CA GLN A 225 -2.64 -12.87 -19.02
C GLN A 225 -2.39 -14.21 -19.76
N PRO A 226 -1.40 -14.35 -20.66
CA PRO A 226 -1.11 -15.61 -21.32
C PRO A 226 -0.63 -16.71 -20.35
N MET A 227 -0.10 -16.34 -19.19
CA MET A 227 0.36 -17.29 -18.16
C MET A 227 -0.80 -17.85 -17.34
N LEU A 228 -1.94 -17.14 -17.32
CA LEU A 228 -3.15 -17.54 -16.61
C LEU A 228 -4.08 -18.41 -17.49
N GLU A 229 -3.86 -18.44 -18.81
CA GLU A 229 -4.61 -19.28 -19.72
C GLU A 229 -4.36 -20.76 -19.39
N GLY A 230 -5.41 -21.46 -18.94
CA GLY A 230 -5.35 -22.86 -18.50
C GLY A 230 -4.98 -23.06 -17.02
N ALA A 231 -4.82 -22.00 -16.24
CA ALA A 231 -4.75 -22.14 -14.79
C ALA A 231 -6.08 -22.65 -14.23
N ALA A 232 -6.03 -23.64 -13.34
CA ALA A 232 -7.23 -24.13 -12.66
C ALA A 232 -7.79 -23.06 -11.73
N ASP A 233 -9.12 -22.95 -11.67
CA ASP A 233 -9.77 -22.09 -10.69
C ASP A 233 -9.40 -22.53 -9.28
N MET A 234 -9.07 -21.57 -8.44
CA MET A 234 -8.82 -21.84 -7.03
C MET A 234 -10.15 -22.12 -6.33
N GLU A 235 -10.23 -23.25 -5.62
CA GLU A 235 -11.39 -23.55 -4.78
C GLU A 235 -11.58 -22.42 -3.74
N ALA A 236 -12.84 -21.99 -3.58
CA ALA A 236 -13.19 -21.00 -2.59
C ALA A 236 -12.84 -21.47 -1.17
N ILE A 237 -12.19 -20.61 -0.40
CA ILE A 237 -11.95 -20.89 1.03
C ILE A 237 -13.26 -20.68 1.77
N THR A 238 -13.78 -21.75 2.38
CA THR A 238 -14.82 -21.67 3.42
C THR A 238 -14.08 -21.48 4.75
N LEU A 239 -14.25 -20.33 5.38
CA LEU A 239 -13.68 -20.02 6.69
C LEU A 239 -14.74 -20.21 7.78
#